data_bce60f18da913b74016a5be9c2cda3e3
#
_entry.id   bce60f18da913b74016a5be9c2cda3e3
#
_cell.length_a   1.000
_cell.length_b   1.000
_cell.length_c   1.000
_cell.angle_alpha   90.00
_cell.angle_beta   90.00
_cell.angle_gamma   90.00
#
_symmetry.space_group_name_H-M   'P 1'
#
loop_
_entity.id
_entity.type
_entity.pdbx_description
1 polymer ?
#
loop_
_entity_poly.entity_id
_entity_poly.type
_entity_poly.pdbx_seq_one_letter_code
_entity_poly.pdbx_strand_id
1 'polypeptide(L)'
;MLRDYVKMMAYYKMNTFQIHLNDNAFKQYYNHDWNKTYSAFRLECETFPGLTARDGYYTKKEFIALQQLADSLGVEIIPEIDVPAHSLALTQYKPEIGSEEYGMDHLDLFKPETYEFVDALFREYLEGRNPVFTGKRVHIGTDEYSNKKQDVVEKFRAFTDHYIRFVEGFGKQACVWGALTHAKGETPVKSENVLMSAWYNGYADPKEMIKQGYDLISI
;
A
#
# COMPACT_ATOMS: atom_id res chain seq x y z
N MET A 1 8.21 -19.47 7.71
CA MET A 1 9.08 -18.44 7.09
C MET A 1 8.91 -17.06 7.75
N LEU A 2 7.80 -16.29 7.63
CA LEU A 2 7.70 -14.97 8.26
C LEU A 2 7.90 -14.97 9.79
N ARG A 3 7.39 -15.97 10.48
CA ARG A 3 7.66 -16.16 11.93
C ARG A 3 9.14 -16.27 12.27
N ASP A 4 9.93 -16.85 11.38
CA ASP A 4 11.37 -17.00 11.60
C ASP A 4 12.09 -15.69 11.33
N TYR A 5 11.62 -14.91 10.32
CA TYR A 5 12.10 -13.55 10.12
C TYR A 5 11.83 -12.66 11.34
N VAL A 6 10.63 -12.69 11.89
CA VAL A 6 10.29 -11.92 13.11
C VAL A 6 11.22 -12.27 14.28
N LYS A 7 11.48 -13.57 14.51
CA LYS A 7 12.41 -14.02 15.57
C LYS A 7 13.84 -13.56 15.30
N MET A 8 14.29 -13.66 14.05
CA MET A 8 15.62 -13.20 13.65
C MET A 8 15.74 -11.67 13.81
N MET A 9 14.73 -10.92 13.39
CA MET A 9 14.67 -9.48 13.57
C MET A 9 14.76 -9.08 15.04
N ALA A 10 13.99 -9.75 15.90
CA ALA A 10 14.04 -9.50 17.34
C ALA A 10 15.44 -9.81 17.93
N TYR A 11 16.08 -10.90 17.48
CA TYR A 11 17.44 -11.23 17.88
C TYR A 11 18.45 -10.15 17.50
N TYR A 12 18.34 -9.57 16.29
CA TYR A 12 19.18 -8.47 15.82
C TYR A 12 18.69 -7.08 16.24
N LYS A 13 17.67 -7.00 17.12
CA LYS A 13 17.09 -5.74 17.63
C LYS A 13 16.49 -4.84 16.54
N MET A 14 16.04 -5.45 15.45
CA MET A 14 15.17 -4.79 14.48
C MET A 14 13.75 -4.74 15.05
N ASN A 15 13.08 -3.58 14.95
CA ASN A 15 11.81 -3.36 15.63
C ASN A 15 10.63 -3.08 14.70
N THR A 16 10.84 -3.11 13.39
CA THR A 16 9.79 -2.82 12.42
C THR A 16 9.90 -3.73 11.21
N PHE A 17 8.80 -4.37 10.83
CA PHE A 17 8.70 -5.25 9.67
C PHE A 17 7.53 -4.83 8.78
N GLN A 18 7.83 -4.21 7.65
CA GLN A 18 6.83 -3.92 6.62
C GLN A 18 6.57 -5.16 5.77
N ILE A 19 5.31 -5.50 5.56
CA ILE A 19 4.88 -6.65 4.76
C ILE A 19 4.03 -6.16 3.60
N HIS A 20 4.56 -6.26 2.40
CA HIS A 20 3.94 -5.94 1.13
C HIS A 20 2.97 -7.05 0.72
N LEU A 21 1.65 -6.76 0.67
CA LEU A 21 0.60 -7.77 0.53
C LEU A 21 0.09 -7.95 -0.89
N ASN A 22 0.38 -7.01 -1.79
CA ASN A 22 0.02 -7.12 -3.20
C ASN A 22 1.10 -6.56 -4.10
N ASP A 23 1.30 -7.21 -5.23
CA ASP A 23 2.19 -6.74 -6.29
C ASP A 23 1.93 -7.50 -7.59
N ASN A 24 2.68 -7.12 -8.62
CA ASN A 24 2.65 -7.76 -9.93
C ASN A 24 4.04 -7.87 -10.58
N ALA A 25 4.16 -8.83 -11.46
CA ALA A 25 5.35 -9.00 -12.28
C ALA A 25 5.38 -7.99 -13.44
N PHE A 26 6.53 -7.87 -14.08
CA PHE A 26 6.69 -7.01 -15.26
C PHE A 26 6.03 -7.64 -16.48
N LYS A 27 5.08 -6.94 -17.09
CA LYS A 27 4.31 -7.36 -18.28
C LYS A 27 5.19 -7.90 -19.42
N GLN A 28 6.37 -7.33 -19.59
CA GLN A 28 7.31 -7.74 -20.65
C GLN A 28 7.70 -9.22 -20.62
N TYR A 29 7.68 -9.85 -19.46
CA TYR A 29 7.96 -11.28 -19.29
C TYR A 29 6.75 -12.17 -19.58
N TYR A 30 5.58 -11.56 -19.86
CA TYR A 30 4.30 -12.23 -20.12
C TYR A 30 3.72 -11.84 -21.48
N ASN A 31 4.57 -11.74 -22.51
CA ASN A 31 4.21 -11.35 -23.86
C ASN A 31 3.47 -10.00 -23.95
N HIS A 32 3.77 -9.07 -23.06
CA HIS A 32 3.11 -7.77 -22.93
C HIS A 32 1.59 -7.86 -22.70
N ASP A 33 1.12 -8.95 -22.11
CA ASP A 33 -0.29 -9.22 -21.87
C ASP A 33 -0.59 -9.10 -20.36
N TRP A 34 -1.37 -8.08 -19.96
CA TRP A 34 -1.75 -7.87 -18.56
C TRP A 34 -2.58 -9.02 -17.99
N ASN A 35 -3.38 -9.72 -18.81
CA ASN A 35 -4.19 -10.84 -18.34
C ASN A 35 -3.35 -12.09 -18.01
N LYS A 36 -2.16 -12.17 -18.59
CA LYS A 36 -1.21 -13.26 -18.32
C LYS A 36 -0.14 -12.87 -17.31
N THR A 37 0.04 -11.56 -17.07
CA THR A 37 1.02 -11.08 -16.12
C THR A 37 0.66 -11.56 -14.72
N TYR A 38 1.63 -12.14 -14.04
CA TYR A 38 1.45 -12.63 -12.69
C TYR A 38 1.18 -11.46 -11.74
N SER A 39 0.19 -11.63 -10.87
CA SER A 39 -0.11 -10.72 -9.77
C SER A 39 -0.67 -11.49 -8.59
N ALA A 40 -0.59 -10.92 -7.41
CA ALA A 40 -1.13 -11.57 -6.22
C ALA A 40 -1.58 -10.56 -5.18
N PHE A 41 -2.68 -10.91 -4.48
CA PHE A 41 -3.09 -10.33 -3.22
C PHE A 41 -2.96 -11.39 -2.14
N ARG A 42 -2.10 -11.22 -1.16
CA ARG A 42 -1.60 -12.26 -0.26
C ARG A 42 -2.31 -12.36 1.09
N LEU A 43 -3.41 -11.66 1.27
CA LEU A 43 -4.21 -11.76 2.50
C LEU A 43 -5.63 -12.21 2.17
N GLU A 44 -6.19 -13.08 3.02
CA GLU A 44 -7.58 -13.53 2.91
C GLU A 44 -8.55 -12.33 2.84
N CYS A 45 -9.38 -12.30 1.79
CA CYS A 45 -10.35 -11.27 1.54
C CYS A 45 -11.75 -11.88 1.39
N GLU A 46 -12.66 -11.53 2.29
CA GLU A 46 -14.06 -11.99 2.27
C GLU A 46 -14.96 -11.00 1.54
N THR A 47 -14.67 -9.71 1.62
CA THR A 47 -15.42 -8.65 0.91
C THR A 47 -15.39 -8.86 -0.60
N PHE A 48 -14.27 -9.37 -1.12
CA PHE A 48 -14.08 -9.65 -2.55
C PHE A 48 -13.68 -11.11 -2.77
N PRO A 49 -14.66 -12.05 -2.77
CA PRO A 49 -14.38 -13.47 -2.95
C PRO A 49 -13.69 -13.75 -4.30
N GLY A 50 -12.52 -14.34 -4.23
CA GLY A 50 -11.69 -14.63 -5.42
C GLY A 50 -10.56 -13.65 -5.68
N LEU A 51 -10.45 -12.54 -4.94
CA LEU A 51 -9.32 -11.62 -4.98
C LEU A 51 -8.05 -12.26 -4.41
N THR A 52 -8.18 -13.01 -3.32
CA THR A 52 -7.06 -13.68 -2.65
C THR A 52 -6.33 -14.64 -3.60
N ALA A 53 -5.02 -14.57 -3.63
CA ALA A 53 -4.17 -15.41 -4.48
C ALA A 53 -4.34 -16.91 -4.14
N ARG A 54 -4.41 -17.76 -5.19
CA ARG A 54 -4.65 -19.21 -5.03
C ARG A 54 -3.39 -20.02 -4.76
N ASP A 55 -2.23 -19.49 -5.11
CA ASP A 55 -0.93 -20.14 -5.01
C ASP A 55 -0.21 -19.90 -3.67
N GLY A 56 -0.87 -19.22 -2.74
CA GLY A 56 -0.42 -18.98 -1.39
C GLY A 56 -0.88 -17.60 -0.86
N TYR A 57 -1.36 -17.61 0.37
CA TYR A 57 -1.83 -16.42 1.07
C TYR A 57 -1.79 -16.66 2.59
N TYR A 58 -1.98 -15.60 3.35
CA TYR A 58 -2.19 -15.67 4.79
C TYR A 58 -3.69 -15.56 5.07
N THR A 59 -4.21 -16.47 5.90
CA THR A 59 -5.55 -16.26 6.47
C THR A 59 -5.51 -15.06 7.42
N LYS A 60 -6.64 -14.40 7.64
CA LYS A 60 -6.75 -13.32 8.64
C LYS A 60 -6.27 -13.77 10.01
N LYS A 61 -6.63 -14.99 10.40
CA LYS A 61 -6.20 -15.60 11.68
C LYS A 61 -4.69 -15.77 11.77
N GLU A 62 -4.05 -16.26 10.71
CA GLU A 62 -2.59 -16.43 10.67
C GLU A 62 -1.87 -15.08 10.70
N PHE A 63 -2.41 -14.07 9.99
CA PHE A 63 -1.81 -12.75 9.98
C PHE A 63 -1.94 -12.03 11.34
N ILE A 64 -3.09 -12.15 12.00
CA ILE A 64 -3.26 -11.66 13.39
C ILE A 64 -2.27 -12.37 14.34
N ALA A 65 -2.16 -13.69 14.25
CA ALA A 65 -1.23 -14.46 15.09
C ALA A 65 0.24 -14.11 14.82
N LEU A 66 0.59 -13.73 13.58
CA LEU A 66 1.93 -13.25 13.24
C LEU A 66 2.21 -11.88 13.88
N GLN A 67 1.24 -10.95 13.82
CA GLN A 67 1.36 -9.64 14.47
C GLN A 67 1.48 -9.76 16.00
N GLN A 68 0.69 -10.63 16.63
CA GLN A 68 0.79 -10.90 18.07
C GLN A 68 2.15 -11.48 18.47
N LEU A 69 2.71 -12.40 17.67
CA LEU A 69 4.06 -12.92 17.90
C LEU A 69 5.11 -11.80 17.78
N ALA A 70 5.01 -10.97 16.73
CA ALA A 70 5.94 -9.89 16.51
C ALA A 70 5.90 -8.87 17.66
N ASP A 71 4.71 -8.46 18.08
CA ASP A 71 4.50 -7.54 19.20
C ASP A 71 5.11 -8.09 20.51
N SER A 72 4.91 -9.40 20.80
CA SER A 72 5.50 -10.05 21.96
C SER A 72 7.04 -10.07 21.96
N LEU A 73 7.65 -9.88 20.80
CA LEU A 73 9.09 -9.85 20.60
C LEU A 73 9.62 -8.41 20.36
N GLY A 74 8.77 -7.39 20.50
CA GLY A 74 9.12 -5.98 20.29
C GLY A 74 9.30 -5.59 18.82
N VAL A 75 8.68 -6.34 17.90
CA VAL A 75 8.69 -6.04 16.47
C VAL A 75 7.28 -5.62 16.03
N GLU A 76 7.12 -4.43 15.51
CA GLU A 76 5.88 -4.00 14.88
C GLU A 76 5.79 -4.49 13.44
N ILE A 77 4.67 -5.09 13.06
CA ILE A 77 4.35 -5.38 11.67
C ILE A 77 3.56 -4.20 11.09
N ILE A 78 4.04 -3.64 9.98
CA ILE A 78 3.34 -2.66 9.18
C ILE A 78 2.79 -3.39 7.95
N PRO A 79 1.49 -3.71 7.89
CA PRO A 79 0.88 -4.25 6.69
C PRO A 79 0.80 -3.20 5.61
N GLU A 80 1.09 -3.58 4.37
CA GLU A 80 1.00 -2.72 3.21
C GLU A 80 0.02 -3.28 2.19
N ILE A 81 -0.94 -2.45 1.80
CA ILE A 81 -1.71 -2.63 0.58
C ILE A 81 -1.30 -1.50 -0.35
N ASP A 82 -0.58 -1.85 -1.40
CA ASP A 82 -0.01 -0.89 -2.32
C ASP A 82 -1.01 -0.48 -3.40
N VAL A 83 -1.34 0.79 -3.40
CA VAL A 83 -2.25 1.46 -4.33
C VAL A 83 -1.75 2.89 -4.55
N PRO A 84 -1.96 3.54 -5.70
CA PRO A 84 -2.75 3.11 -6.87
C PRO A 84 -1.95 2.44 -7.99
N ALA A 85 -0.61 2.39 -7.93
CA ALA A 85 0.22 1.52 -8.76
C ALA A 85 0.33 0.12 -8.12
N HIS A 86 1.09 -0.79 -8.72
CA HIS A 86 1.26 -2.16 -8.23
C HIS A 86 -0.06 -2.92 -7.97
N SER A 87 -1.12 -2.49 -8.65
CA SER A 87 -2.51 -2.86 -8.37
C SER A 87 -3.07 -3.91 -9.33
N LEU A 88 -2.24 -4.62 -10.11
CA LEU A 88 -2.72 -5.56 -11.12
C LEU A 88 -3.60 -6.67 -10.54
N ALA A 89 -3.33 -7.14 -9.31
CA ALA A 89 -4.19 -8.13 -8.66
C ALA A 89 -5.62 -7.61 -8.46
N LEU A 90 -5.76 -6.31 -8.15
CA LEU A 90 -7.04 -5.65 -7.95
C LEU A 90 -7.77 -5.44 -9.28
N THR A 91 -7.04 -5.03 -10.32
CA THR A 91 -7.61 -4.76 -11.64
C THR A 91 -7.85 -6.03 -12.45
N GLN A 92 -7.12 -7.12 -12.23
CA GLN A 92 -7.49 -8.43 -12.80
C GLN A 92 -8.78 -8.96 -12.18
N TYR A 93 -9.03 -8.66 -10.91
CA TYR A 93 -10.28 -8.99 -10.24
C TYR A 93 -11.45 -8.11 -10.71
N LYS A 94 -11.23 -6.80 -10.82
CA LYS A 94 -12.22 -5.80 -11.26
C LYS A 94 -11.62 -4.90 -12.35
N PRO A 95 -11.64 -5.34 -13.62
CA PRO A 95 -10.98 -4.62 -14.72
C PRO A 95 -11.44 -3.17 -14.91
N GLU A 96 -12.68 -2.87 -14.52
CA GLU A 96 -13.30 -1.55 -14.69
C GLU A 96 -12.57 -0.44 -13.92
N ILE A 97 -11.87 -0.78 -12.84
CA ILE A 97 -11.11 0.21 -12.05
C ILE A 97 -9.67 0.41 -12.54
N GLY A 98 -9.23 -0.37 -13.54
CA GLY A 98 -7.90 -0.24 -14.13
C GLY A 98 -7.76 0.96 -15.06
N SER A 99 -6.55 1.48 -15.16
CA SER A 99 -6.23 2.56 -16.08
C SER A 99 -5.92 2.01 -17.48
N GLU A 100 -6.72 2.41 -18.46
CA GLU A 100 -6.45 2.10 -19.87
C GLU A 100 -5.22 2.87 -20.37
N GLU A 101 -4.99 4.08 -19.86
CA GLU A 101 -3.93 4.97 -20.32
C GLU A 101 -2.55 4.59 -19.78
N TYR A 102 -2.46 4.22 -18.50
CA TYR A 102 -1.16 3.98 -17.83
C TYR A 102 -0.83 2.50 -17.66
N GLY A 103 -1.79 1.64 -17.89
CA GLY A 103 -1.67 0.19 -17.76
C GLY A 103 -2.54 -0.38 -16.65
N MET A 104 -2.91 -1.64 -16.79
CA MET A 104 -3.79 -2.33 -15.84
C MET A 104 -3.17 -2.55 -14.45
N ASP A 105 -1.89 -2.34 -14.28
CA ASP A 105 -1.20 -2.32 -12.98
C ASP A 105 -1.40 -1.02 -12.20
N HIS A 106 -2.13 -0.06 -12.80
CA HIS A 106 -2.50 1.22 -12.20
C HIS A 106 -4.02 1.34 -12.08
N LEU A 107 -4.50 1.86 -10.95
CA LEU A 107 -5.90 2.21 -10.77
C LEU A 107 -6.24 3.49 -11.54
N ASP A 108 -7.44 3.59 -12.08
CA ASP A 108 -7.95 4.82 -12.69
C ASP A 108 -8.52 5.75 -11.60
N LEU A 109 -7.81 6.84 -11.32
CA LEU A 109 -8.15 7.77 -10.24
C LEU A 109 -9.26 8.76 -10.58
N PHE A 110 -9.78 8.71 -11.81
CA PHE A 110 -10.92 9.53 -12.22
C PHE A 110 -12.26 8.81 -12.01
N LYS A 111 -12.24 7.52 -11.68
CA LYS A 111 -13.43 6.69 -11.47
C LYS A 111 -13.82 6.63 -10.00
N PRO A 112 -15.05 7.01 -9.63
CA PRO A 112 -15.55 6.85 -8.26
C PRO A 112 -15.50 5.39 -7.77
N GLU A 113 -15.73 4.43 -8.67
CA GLU A 113 -15.71 3.00 -8.39
C GLU A 113 -14.35 2.51 -7.88
N THR A 114 -13.28 3.19 -8.25
CA THR A 114 -11.93 2.94 -7.74
C THR A 114 -11.88 3.21 -6.23
N TYR A 115 -12.40 4.34 -5.79
CA TYR A 115 -12.43 4.70 -4.38
C TYR A 115 -13.37 3.79 -3.58
N GLU A 116 -14.55 3.49 -4.11
CA GLU A 116 -15.48 2.55 -3.48
C GLU A 116 -14.85 1.18 -3.24
N PHE A 117 -14.10 0.67 -4.23
CA PHE A 117 -13.41 -0.60 -4.13
C PHE A 117 -12.29 -0.58 -3.10
N VAL A 118 -11.41 0.42 -3.17
CA VAL A 118 -10.25 0.54 -2.26
C VAL A 118 -10.70 0.82 -0.83
N ASP A 119 -11.73 1.66 -0.63
CA ASP A 119 -12.34 1.92 0.68
C ASP A 119 -12.87 0.61 1.30
N ALA A 120 -13.63 -0.18 0.53
CA ALA A 120 -14.16 -1.46 1.00
C ALA A 120 -13.04 -2.45 1.34
N LEU A 121 -11.97 -2.48 0.54
CA LEU A 121 -10.81 -3.33 0.78
C LEU A 121 -10.09 -2.96 2.09
N PHE A 122 -9.81 -1.68 2.33
CA PHE A 122 -9.17 -1.25 3.58
C PHE A 122 -10.09 -1.44 4.79
N ARG A 123 -11.40 -1.18 4.66
CA ARG A 123 -12.37 -1.40 5.73
C ARG A 123 -12.36 -2.84 6.23
N GLU A 124 -12.22 -3.82 5.36
CA GLU A 124 -12.18 -5.24 5.73
C GLU A 124 -11.11 -5.54 6.80
N TYR A 125 -9.98 -4.83 6.75
CA TYR A 125 -8.86 -5.08 7.66
C TYR A 125 -8.75 -4.07 8.80
N LEU A 126 -9.39 -2.91 8.68
CA LEU A 126 -9.31 -1.81 9.65
C LEU A 126 -10.54 -1.67 10.54
N GLU A 127 -11.71 -2.12 10.06
CA GLU A 127 -12.98 -1.88 10.73
C GLU A 127 -13.27 -2.94 11.81
N GLY A 128 -14.10 -2.53 12.79
CA GLY A 128 -14.60 -3.41 13.83
C GLY A 128 -13.82 -3.36 15.15
N ARG A 129 -14.33 -4.09 16.13
CA ARG A 129 -13.76 -4.12 17.49
C ARG A 129 -12.38 -4.81 17.54
N ASN A 130 -12.15 -5.78 16.66
CA ASN A 130 -10.91 -6.55 16.57
C ASN A 130 -10.45 -6.55 15.11
N PRO A 131 -9.87 -5.46 14.61
CA PRO A 131 -9.43 -5.36 13.22
C PRO A 131 -8.30 -6.36 12.92
N VAL A 132 -8.17 -6.74 11.65
CA VAL A 132 -7.10 -7.64 11.19
C VAL A 132 -5.73 -6.96 11.31
N PHE A 133 -5.66 -5.68 10.96
CA PHE A 133 -4.45 -4.88 11.16
C PHE A 133 -4.41 -4.37 12.59
N THR A 134 -3.71 -5.10 13.46
CA THR A 134 -3.68 -4.83 14.91
C THR A 134 -2.67 -3.75 15.29
N GLY A 135 -1.61 -3.57 14.50
CA GLY A 135 -0.52 -2.61 14.75
C GLY A 135 -0.98 -1.15 14.69
N LYS A 136 -0.07 -0.25 15.03
CA LYS A 136 -0.34 1.19 15.06
C LYS A 136 -0.27 1.83 13.68
N ARG A 137 0.48 1.23 12.76
CA ARG A 137 0.78 1.77 11.44
C ARG A 137 0.21 0.89 10.32
N VAL A 138 -0.17 1.53 9.22
CA VAL A 138 -0.60 0.87 7.99
C VAL A 138 0.02 1.60 6.81
N HIS A 139 0.63 0.86 5.90
CA HIS A 139 1.22 1.42 4.69
C HIS A 139 0.22 1.32 3.54
N ILE A 140 0.02 2.44 2.84
CA ILE A 140 -0.95 2.56 1.75
C ILE A 140 -0.30 2.56 0.37
N GLY A 141 1.01 2.27 0.30
CA GLY A 141 1.78 2.32 -0.94
C GLY A 141 2.04 3.75 -1.39
N THR A 142 1.45 4.13 -2.52
CA THR A 142 1.51 5.48 -3.13
C THR A 142 2.87 5.82 -3.75
N ASP A 143 3.48 4.87 -4.43
CA ASP A 143 4.65 5.05 -5.27
C ASP A 143 4.30 5.05 -6.77
N GLU A 144 5.29 5.13 -7.58
CA GLU A 144 5.40 4.88 -9.02
C GLU A 144 4.17 5.19 -9.92
N TYR A 145 3.31 6.14 -9.54
CA TYR A 145 2.19 6.54 -10.38
C TYR A 145 2.64 7.53 -11.47
N SER A 146 1.86 7.65 -12.57
CA SER A 146 2.21 8.51 -13.70
C SER A 146 2.22 9.99 -13.34
N ASN A 147 3.24 10.72 -13.80
CA ASN A 147 3.34 12.18 -13.72
C ASN A 147 3.33 12.88 -15.10
N LYS A 148 2.91 12.15 -16.14
CA LYS A 148 2.92 12.68 -17.53
C LYS A 148 1.95 13.81 -17.78
N LYS A 149 0.86 13.88 -16.99
CA LYS A 149 -0.17 14.91 -17.10
C LYS A 149 -0.42 15.53 -15.73
N GLN A 150 -0.58 16.86 -15.69
CA GLN A 150 -0.78 17.59 -14.44
C GLN A 150 -2.08 17.22 -13.72
N ASP A 151 -3.17 17.01 -14.45
CA ASP A 151 -4.45 16.58 -13.88
C ASP A 151 -4.35 15.20 -13.20
N VAL A 152 -3.54 14.30 -13.76
CA VAL A 152 -3.24 12.99 -13.17
C VAL A 152 -2.40 13.12 -11.90
N VAL A 153 -1.41 14.00 -11.91
CA VAL A 153 -0.61 14.34 -10.71
C VAL A 153 -1.51 14.88 -9.60
N GLU A 154 -2.42 15.80 -9.91
CA GLU A 154 -3.34 16.35 -8.91
C GLU A 154 -4.30 15.27 -8.36
N LYS A 155 -4.77 14.35 -9.21
CA LYS A 155 -5.56 13.19 -8.77
C LYS A 155 -4.77 12.24 -7.88
N PHE A 156 -3.53 11.93 -8.23
CA PHE A 156 -2.65 11.11 -7.40
C PHE A 156 -2.39 11.73 -6.03
N ARG A 157 -2.15 13.04 -5.97
CA ARG A 157 -1.98 13.78 -4.71
C ARG A 157 -3.25 13.76 -3.86
N ALA A 158 -4.41 13.97 -4.49
CA ALA A 158 -5.70 13.90 -3.82
C ALA A 158 -5.99 12.47 -3.29
N PHE A 159 -5.64 11.44 -4.05
CA PHE A 159 -5.74 10.03 -3.65
C PHE A 159 -4.86 9.74 -2.44
N THR A 160 -3.61 10.19 -2.47
CA THR A 160 -2.66 10.01 -1.35
C THR A 160 -3.19 10.69 -0.08
N ASP A 161 -3.63 11.95 -0.15
CA ASP A 161 -4.21 12.68 1.00
C ASP A 161 -5.47 11.98 1.52
N HIS A 162 -6.34 11.51 0.61
CA HIS A 162 -7.57 10.80 0.97
C HIS A 162 -7.26 9.55 1.81
N TYR A 163 -6.34 8.68 1.35
CA TYR A 163 -6.04 7.44 2.07
C TYR A 163 -5.19 7.62 3.32
N ILE A 164 -4.37 8.65 3.40
CA ILE A 164 -3.75 9.07 4.68
C ILE A 164 -4.85 9.33 5.71
N ARG A 165 -5.81 10.20 5.39
CA ARG A 165 -6.91 10.55 6.31
C ARG A 165 -7.86 9.39 6.56
N PHE A 166 -8.09 8.56 5.56
CA PHE A 166 -8.93 7.36 5.70
C PHE A 166 -8.37 6.40 6.75
N VAL A 167 -7.09 6.08 6.66
CA VAL A 167 -6.39 5.20 7.61
C VAL A 167 -6.34 5.83 9.02
N GLU A 168 -6.10 7.13 9.10
CA GLU A 168 -6.14 7.87 10.38
C GLU A 168 -7.53 7.85 11.02
N GLY A 169 -8.60 7.84 10.22
CA GLY A 169 -9.97 7.70 10.70
C GLY A 169 -10.22 6.42 11.51
N PHE A 170 -9.39 5.40 11.32
CA PHE A 170 -9.38 4.15 12.12
C PHE A 170 -8.37 4.19 13.28
N GLY A 171 -7.80 5.34 13.59
CA GLY A 171 -6.81 5.50 14.68
C GLY A 171 -5.43 4.94 14.37
N LYS A 172 -5.08 4.76 13.09
CA LYS A 172 -3.77 4.30 12.64
C LYS A 172 -2.92 5.47 12.13
N GLN A 173 -1.61 5.36 12.23
CA GLN A 173 -0.68 6.23 11.53
C GLN A 173 -0.51 5.71 10.10
N ALA A 174 -0.68 6.60 9.11
CA ALA A 174 -0.43 6.26 7.71
C ALA A 174 1.06 6.23 7.41
N CYS A 175 1.48 5.23 6.63
CA CYS A 175 2.79 5.16 6.02
C CYS A 175 2.64 5.20 4.50
N VAL A 176 3.56 5.88 3.81
CA VAL A 176 3.54 6.08 2.35
C VAL A 176 4.93 5.88 1.75
N TRP A 177 4.99 5.42 0.52
CA TRP A 177 6.22 5.56 -0.26
C TRP A 177 6.44 7.01 -0.67
N GLY A 178 7.69 7.42 -0.71
CA GLY A 178 8.05 8.75 -1.18
C GLY A 178 7.85 8.89 -2.68
N ALA A 179 6.90 9.75 -3.10
CA ALA A 179 6.60 10.01 -4.51
C ALA A 179 6.30 11.49 -4.82
N LEU A 180 6.30 12.37 -3.83
CA LEU A 180 5.76 13.73 -3.98
C LEU A 180 6.73 14.73 -4.64
N THR A 181 8.01 14.42 -4.75
CA THR A 181 8.93 15.20 -5.62
C THR A 181 8.69 14.84 -7.08
N HIS A 182 8.42 13.57 -7.39
CA HIS A 182 8.04 13.09 -8.72
C HIS A 182 6.66 13.58 -9.13
N ALA A 183 5.67 13.50 -8.24
CA ALA A 183 4.31 13.98 -8.43
C ALA A 183 4.16 15.42 -7.90
N LYS A 184 4.91 16.36 -8.47
CA LYS A 184 4.87 17.77 -8.08
C LYS A 184 3.60 18.45 -8.55
N GLY A 185 2.80 18.96 -7.60
CA GLY A 185 1.49 19.59 -7.87
C GLY A 185 1.04 20.53 -6.76
N GLU A 186 -0.13 21.12 -6.96
CA GLU A 186 -0.73 22.12 -6.07
C GLU A 186 -1.68 21.51 -5.04
N THR A 187 -2.26 20.34 -5.32
CA THR A 187 -3.15 19.65 -4.38
C THR A 187 -2.39 19.31 -3.09
N PRO A 188 -2.83 19.80 -1.93
CA PRO A 188 -2.14 19.55 -0.68
C PRO A 188 -2.23 18.07 -0.29
N VAL A 189 -1.15 17.55 0.29
CA VAL A 189 -1.10 16.22 0.89
C VAL A 189 -0.72 16.37 2.34
N LYS A 190 -1.48 15.76 3.24
CA LYS A 190 -1.20 15.79 4.68
C LYS A 190 0.17 15.19 4.97
N SER A 191 0.95 15.88 5.81
CA SER A 191 2.28 15.44 6.23
C SER A 191 2.38 15.15 7.72
N GLU A 192 1.61 15.87 8.54
CA GLU A 192 1.63 15.69 9.99
C GLU A 192 1.24 14.27 10.39
N ASN A 193 2.07 13.62 11.23
CA ASN A 193 1.88 12.23 11.67
C ASN A 193 1.89 11.19 10.53
N VAL A 194 2.58 11.49 9.42
CA VAL A 194 2.75 10.56 8.29
C VAL A 194 4.19 10.11 8.21
N LEU A 195 4.42 8.79 8.18
CA LEU A 195 5.74 8.20 7.97
C LEU A 195 5.95 7.96 6.48
N MET A 196 6.98 8.57 5.90
CA MET A 196 7.33 8.40 4.49
C MET A 196 8.61 7.59 4.32
N SER A 197 8.52 6.54 3.54
CA SER A 197 9.67 5.72 3.13
C SER A 197 10.42 6.39 1.98
N ALA A 198 11.62 6.93 2.27
CA ALA A 198 12.48 7.57 1.27
C ALA A 198 13.38 6.52 0.63
N TRP A 199 13.04 6.08 -0.57
CA TRP A 199 13.69 4.98 -1.31
C TRP A 199 14.48 5.45 -2.53
N TYR A 200 14.08 6.57 -3.13
CA TYR A 200 14.74 7.15 -4.29
C TYR A 200 14.57 8.68 -4.33
N ASN A 201 15.66 9.41 -4.39
CA ASN A 201 15.65 10.88 -4.33
C ASN A 201 14.86 11.55 -5.46
N GLY A 202 14.78 10.91 -6.64
CA GLY A 202 14.00 11.42 -7.77
C GLY A 202 12.48 11.34 -7.53
N TYR A 203 12.04 10.44 -6.66
CA TYR A 203 10.63 10.32 -6.26
C TYR A 203 10.30 11.17 -5.04
N ALA A 204 11.19 11.19 -4.04
CA ALA A 204 11.04 12.06 -2.87
C ALA A 204 12.40 12.55 -2.38
N ASP A 205 12.69 13.81 -2.57
CA ASP A 205 13.86 14.46 -2.00
C ASP A 205 13.70 14.55 -0.48
N PRO A 206 14.56 13.90 0.32
CA PRO A 206 14.37 13.85 1.77
C PRO A 206 14.38 15.24 2.43
N LYS A 207 15.18 16.18 1.92
CA LYS A 207 15.24 17.54 2.47
C LYS A 207 13.96 18.32 2.21
N GLU A 208 13.35 18.11 1.04
CA GLU A 208 12.06 18.69 0.69
C GLU A 208 10.94 18.09 1.54
N MET A 209 10.93 16.78 1.71
CA MET A 209 9.89 16.08 2.48
C MET A 209 9.94 16.44 3.98
N ILE A 210 11.14 16.55 4.57
CA ILE A 210 11.30 17.02 5.96
C ILE A 210 10.76 18.44 6.12
N LYS A 211 11.04 19.35 5.17
CA LYS A 211 10.52 20.72 5.21
C LYS A 211 8.99 20.77 5.12
N GLN A 212 8.37 19.80 4.45
CA GLN A 212 6.92 19.66 4.37
C GLN A 212 6.31 19.02 5.62
N GLY A 213 7.12 18.50 6.55
CA GLY A 213 6.68 17.99 7.85
C GLY A 213 6.47 16.47 7.89
N TYR A 214 6.98 15.71 6.93
CA TYR A 214 6.96 14.25 6.99
C TYR A 214 8.00 13.69 7.95
N ASP A 215 7.64 12.64 8.69
CA ASP A 215 8.61 11.76 9.32
C ASP A 215 9.19 10.83 8.25
N LEU A 216 10.52 10.67 8.22
CA LEU A 216 11.17 9.86 7.20
C LEU A 216 11.81 8.60 7.75
N ILE A 217 11.70 7.52 6.98
CA ILE A 217 12.54 6.34 7.09
C ILE A 217 13.34 6.18 5.80
N SER A 218 14.64 5.97 5.90
CA SER A 218 15.51 5.68 4.75
C SER A 218 15.53 4.18 4.49
N ILE A 219 15.35 3.80 3.24
CA ILE A 219 15.35 2.42 2.77
C ILE A 219 16.45 2.22 1.74
#